data_10bf6ad8c42923ccfee045f6ce882fa8
#
_entry.id   10bf6ad8c42923ccfee045f6ce882fa8
#
_cell.length_a   1.000
_cell.length_b   1.000
_cell.length_c   1.000
_cell.angle_alpha   90.00
_cell.angle_beta   90.00
_cell.angle_gamma   90.00
#
_symmetry.space_group_name_H-M   'P 1'
#
loop_
_entity.id
_entity.type
_entity.pdbx_description
1 polymer ?
#
loop_
_entity_poly.entity_id
_entity_poly.type
_entity_poly.pdbx_seq_one_letter_code
_entity_poly.pdbx_strand_id
1 'polypeptide(L)'
;MDLLELAPRLHVLRFSVGQAYLWQDGDDLTLIDTGPVGSAPAIAAAVEGLGTLRRVVLTHFHDDHTGSAAEIGSWPGVTVLAHGADAPIIRGERPGPPPDFSEAERELHARVAHGLLPAPPARVDVELHGGEDLDIGEGARVLHVPGHTDGSIALHLADRMLFTGDVIAEHGGEVMLGPFNLDRDRAAASMRLLAALDVDIACFGHGDALVGGAGERLRHLHG
;
A
#
# COMPACT_ATOMS: atom_id res chain seq x y z
N MET A 1 -0.23 -13.04 -11.63
CA MET A 1 -0.86 -11.75 -11.26
C MET A 1 -2.21 -11.66 -11.94
N ASP A 2 -3.21 -11.24 -11.19
CA ASP A 2 -4.54 -10.96 -11.74
C ASP A 2 -4.76 -9.45 -11.74
N LEU A 3 -5.22 -8.90 -12.88
CA LEU A 3 -5.62 -7.50 -13.02
C LEU A 3 -7.13 -7.44 -13.05
N LEU A 4 -7.73 -6.72 -12.11
CA LEU A 4 -9.18 -6.57 -11.98
C LEU A 4 -9.54 -5.08 -11.87
N GLU A 5 -10.54 -4.63 -12.63
CA GLU A 5 -11.13 -3.31 -12.44
C GLU A 5 -12.09 -3.37 -11.24
N LEU A 6 -11.83 -2.55 -10.22
CA LEU A 6 -12.67 -2.44 -9.01
C LEU A 6 -13.73 -1.36 -9.16
N ALA A 7 -13.38 -0.28 -9.83
CA ALA A 7 -14.24 0.86 -10.13
C ALA A 7 -13.66 1.57 -11.36
N PRO A 8 -14.40 2.46 -12.01
CA PRO A 8 -13.86 3.31 -13.07
C PRO A 8 -12.56 3.97 -12.62
N ARG A 9 -11.49 3.84 -13.40
CA ARG A 9 -10.16 4.40 -13.14
C ARG A 9 -9.35 3.68 -12.04
N LEU A 10 -9.90 2.66 -11.35
CA LEU A 10 -9.23 1.93 -10.27
C LEU A 10 -9.09 0.46 -10.59
N HIS A 11 -7.86 -0.02 -10.63
CA HIS A 11 -7.54 -1.43 -10.85
C HIS A 11 -6.74 -1.98 -9.68
N VAL A 12 -6.98 -3.24 -9.32
CA VAL A 12 -6.14 -4.00 -8.39
C VAL A 12 -5.28 -5.01 -9.17
N LEU A 13 -4.02 -5.10 -8.79
CA LEU A 13 -3.06 -6.11 -9.24
C LEU A 13 -2.81 -7.05 -8.09
N ARG A 14 -3.29 -8.30 -8.19
CA ARG A 14 -3.11 -9.33 -7.16
C ARG A 14 -1.91 -10.19 -7.46
N PHE A 15 -1.02 -10.31 -6.51
CA PHE A 15 0.15 -11.17 -6.59
C PHE A 15 -0.03 -12.44 -5.74
N SER A 16 0.99 -13.28 -5.66
CA SER A 16 0.99 -14.44 -4.76
C SER A 16 0.98 -14.03 -3.28
N VAL A 17 1.59 -12.88 -2.98
CA VAL A 17 1.58 -12.21 -1.68
C VAL A 17 1.40 -10.73 -1.93
N GLY A 18 0.52 -10.10 -1.18
CA GLY A 18 0.23 -8.67 -1.33
C GLY A 18 -0.47 -8.30 -2.64
N GLN A 19 -0.74 -7.04 -2.79
CA GLN A 19 -1.37 -6.45 -3.97
C GLN A 19 -0.95 -5.00 -4.16
N ALA A 20 -1.13 -4.50 -5.37
CA ALA A 20 -0.90 -3.10 -5.72
C ALA A 20 -2.14 -2.54 -6.41
N TYR A 21 -2.23 -1.23 -6.51
CA TYR A 21 -3.35 -0.58 -7.18
C TYR A 21 -2.86 0.38 -8.23
N LEU A 22 -3.54 0.39 -9.37
CA LEU A 22 -3.38 1.41 -10.41
C LEU A 22 -4.57 2.35 -10.38
N TRP A 23 -4.27 3.63 -10.17
CA TRP A 23 -5.21 4.72 -10.35
C TRP A 23 -4.93 5.42 -11.67
N GLN A 24 -5.97 5.60 -12.50
CA GLN A 24 -5.87 6.22 -13.80
C GLN A 24 -6.44 7.64 -13.77
N ASP A 25 -5.64 8.61 -14.18
CA ASP A 25 -6.04 10.02 -14.28
C ASP A 25 -5.76 10.55 -15.70
N GLY A 26 -6.76 10.38 -16.57
CA GLY A 26 -6.55 10.58 -18.00
C GLY A 26 -5.52 9.56 -18.53
N ASP A 27 -4.43 10.07 -19.11
CA ASP A 27 -3.32 9.24 -19.60
C ASP A 27 -2.25 8.96 -18.52
N ASP A 28 -2.34 9.62 -17.36
CA ASP A 28 -1.36 9.45 -16.29
C ASP A 28 -1.82 8.37 -15.30
N LEU A 29 -0.88 7.50 -14.93
CA LEU A 29 -1.11 6.43 -13.97
C LEU A 29 -0.32 6.66 -12.69
N THR A 30 -0.96 6.38 -11.57
CA THR A 30 -0.32 6.27 -10.25
C THR A 30 -0.42 4.83 -9.79
N LEU A 31 0.72 4.23 -9.46
CA LEU A 31 0.81 2.92 -8.86
C LEU A 31 0.96 3.07 -7.33
N ILE A 32 0.11 2.43 -6.56
CA ILE A 32 0.20 2.33 -5.11
C ILE A 32 0.72 0.95 -4.77
N ASP A 33 1.91 0.89 -4.19
CA ASP A 33 2.76 -0.28 -3.99
C ASP A 33 3.20 -0.97 -5.29
N THR A 34 4.13 -1.92 -5.20
CA THR A 34 4.77 -2.53 -6.37
C THR A 34 4.78 -4.06 -6.34
N GLY A 35 4.14 -4.64 -5.33
CA GLY A 35 4.15 -6.09 -5.16
C GLY A 35 5.54 -6.65 -4.81
N PRO A 36 5.66 -7.99 -4.74
CA PRO A 36 6.91 -8.67 -4.46
C PRO A 36 7.93 -8.53 -5.60
N VAL A 37 9.16 -8.95 -5.34
CA VAL A 37 10.24 -9.00 -6.34
C VAL A 37 9.80 -9.78 -7.58
N GLY A 38 10.05 -9.21 -8.76
CA GLY A 38 9.70 -9.83 -10.05
C GLY A 38 8.30 -9.46 -10.57
N SER A 39 7.56 -8.56 -9.90
CA SER A 39 6.24 -8.10 -10.38
C SER A 39 6.32 -7.08 -11.51
N ALA A 40 7.46 -6.41 -11.71
CA ALA A 40 7.61 -5.32 -12.66
C ALA A 40 7.20 -5.68 -14.12
N PRO A 41 7.54 -6.85 -14.70
CA PRO A 41 7.09 -7.20 -16.05
C PRO A 41 5.56 -7.31 -16.17
N ALA A 42 4.91 -7.84 -15.13
CA ALA A 42 3.46 -7.97 -15.11
C ALA A 42 2.77 -6.61 -14.91
N ILE A 43 3.36 -5.73 -14.09
CA ILE A 43 2.91 -4.34 -13.93
C ILE A 43 3.10 -3.57 -15.24
N ALA A 44 4.22 -3.73 -15.95
CA ALA A 44 4.44 -3.12 -17.26
C ALA A 44 3.34 -3.50 -18.26
N ALA A 45 2.99 -4.79 -18.31
CA ALA A 45 1.91 -5.28 -19.19
C ALA A 45 0.53 -4.70 -18.80
N ALA A 46 0.27 -4.46 -17.50
CA ALA A 46 -0.96 -3.83 -17.05
C ALA A 46 -1.01 -2.34 -17.40
N VAL A 47 0.13 -1.64 -17.31
CA VAL A 47 0.26 -0.22 -17.68
C VAL A 47 0.10 -0.01 -19.19
N GLU A 48 0.62 -0.97 -20.00
CA GLU A 48 0.54 -0.93 -21.45
C GLU A 48 -0.92 -0.98 -21.94
N GLY A 49 -1.50 0.06 -22.33
CA GLY A 49 -2.91 0.14 -22.78
C GLY A 49 -3.83 0.86 -21.81
N LEU A 50 -3.36 1.19 -20.61
CA LEU A 50 -4.09 2.04 -19.68
C LEU A 50 -3.57 3.49 -19.70
N GLY A 51 -2.24 3.69 -19.90
CA GLY A 51 -1.66 5.03 -19.89
C GLY A 51 -0.15 5.04 -19.63
N THR A 52 0.35 6.12 -19.05
CA THR A 52 1.77 6.31 -18.74
C THR A 52 1.96 6.37 -17.23
N LEU A 53 2.76 5.46 -16.69
CA LEU A 53 3.09 5.49 -15.26
C LEU A 53 3.95 6.72 -14.95
N ARG A 54 3.44 7.60 -14.07
CA ARG A 54 4.12 8.83 -13.65
C ARG A 54 4.66 8.73 -12.23
N ARG A 55 3.96 8.02 -11.38
CA ARG A 55 4.35 7.93 -9.97
C ARG A 55 4.07 6.57 -9.36
N VAL A 56 4.90 6.24 -8.39
CA VAL A 56 4.73 5.13 -7.46
C VAL A 56 4.63 5.72 -6.07
N VAL A 57 3.61 5.36 -5.32
CA VAL A 57 3.49 5.71 -3.90
C VAL A 57 3.63 4.41 -3.11
N LEU A 58 4.69 4.31 -2.31
CA LEU A 58 4.92 3.16 -1.44
C LEU A 58 4.29 3.43 -0.09
N THR A 59 3.38 2.54 0.33
CA THR A 59 2.65 2.71 1.58
C THR A 59 3.53 2.46 2.79
N HIS A 60 4.49 1.53 2.69
CA HIS A 60 5.47 1.20 3.72
C HIS A 60 6.62 0.37 3.14
N PHE A 61 7.62 -0.03 3.96
CA PHE A 61 8.87 -0.60 3.46
C PHE A 61 8.87 -2.12 3.21
N HIS A 62 7.82 -2.90 3.52
CA HIS A 62 7.88 -4.35 3.43
C HIS A 62 8.09 -4.88 2.00
N ASP A 63 8.70 -6.06 1.90
CA ASP A 63 9.21 -6.64 0.66
C ASP A 63 8.11 -6.96 -0.36
N ASP A 64 6.92 -7.28 0.08
CA ASP A 64 5.76 -7.55 -0.78
C ASP A 64 5.04 -6.28 -1.27
N HIS A 65 5.46 -5.11 -0.79
CA HIS A 65 5.00 -3.79 -1.24
C HIS A 65 6.07 -3.06 -2.05
N THR A 66 7.34 -3.24 -1.71
CA THR A 66 8.46 -2.52 -2.34
C THR A 66 9.30 -3.40 -3.26
N GLY A 67 8.99 -4.68 -3.39
CA GLY A 67 9.82 -5.68 -4.06
C GLY A 67 10.21 -5.35 -5.49
N SER A 68 9.33 -4.70 -6.24
CA SER A 68 9.61 -4.27 -7.62
C SER A 68 9.85 -2.77 -7.76
N ALA A 69 9.94 -2.01 -6.64
CA ALA A 69 10.10 -0.56 -6.67
C ALA A 69 11.41 -0.11 -7.33
N ALA A 70 12.50 -0.86 -7.15
CA ALA A 70 13.79 -0.55 -7.76
C ALA A 70 13.73 -0.57 -9.29
N GLU A 71 13.11 -1.60 -9.86
CA GLU A 71 12.97 -1.76 -11.30
C GLU A 71 11.98 -0.74 -11.88
N ILE A 72 10.79 -0.62 -11.30
CA ILE A 72 9.75 0.30 -11.75
C ILE A 72 10.19 1.76 -11.60
N GLY A 73 10.87 2.09 -10.50
CA GLY A 73 11.43 3.41 -10.28
C GLY A 73 12.48 3.81 -11.32
N SER A 74 13.11 2.85 -12.01
CA SER A 74 14.05 3.12 -13.09
C SER A 74 13.37 3.46 -14.43
N TRP A 75 12.06 3.26 -14.55
CA TRP A 75 11.34 3.57 -15.80
C TRP A 75 11.33 5.08 -16.07
N PRO A 76 11.41 5.47 -17.36
CA PRO A 76 11.46 6.88 -17.72
C PRO A 76 10.24 7.67 -17.22
N GLY A 77 10.50 8.78 -16.52
CA GLY A 77 9.46 9.69 -16.05
C GLY A 77 8.71 9.25 -14.79
N VAL A 78 9.07 8.11 -14.20
CA VAL A 78 8.47 7.65 -12.93
C VAL A 78 9.12 8.37 -11.76
N THR A 79 8.29 8.84 -10.82
CA THR A 79 8.71 9.40 -9.52
C THR A 79 8.27 8.47 -8.41
N VAL A 80 9.17 8.12 -7.49
CA VAL A 80 8.89 7.25 -6.34
C VAL A 80 8.73 8.08 -5.07
N LEU A 81 7.58 7.90 -4.41
CA LEU A 81 7.22 8.60 -3.18
C LEU A 81 7.08 7.58 -2.04
N ALA A 82 7.59 7.92 -0.87
CA ALA A 82 7.43 7.13 0.36
C ALA A 82 7.56 8.03 1.58
N HIS A 83 7.10 7.58 2.74
CA HIS A 83 7.27 8.35 3.97
C HIS A 83 8.75 8.42 4.40
N GLY A 84 9.18 9.59 4.89
CA GLY A 84 10.57 9.85 5.29
C GLY A 84 11.10 8.90 6.38
N ALA A 85 10.25 8.32 7.23
CA ALA A 85 10.68 7.35 8.23
C ALA A 85 11.05 5.98 7.61
N ASP A 86 10.40 5.59 6.51
CA ASP A 86 10.64 4.33 5.80
C ASP A 86 11.64 4.48 4.65
N ALA A 87 11.80 5.68 4.11
CA ALA A 87 12.67 5.96 2.98
C ALA A 87 14.12 5.47 3.15
N PRO A 88 14.79 5.62 4.32
CA PRO A 88 16.14 5.07 4.51
C PRO A 88 16.20 3.53 4.44
N ILE A 89 15.11 2.84 4.82
CA ILE A 89 15.01 1.38 4.73
C ILE A 89 14.84 0.98 3.26
N ILE A 90 13.92 1.64 2.56
CA ILE A 90 13.66 1.42 1.12
C ILE A 90 14.93 1.67 0.29
N ARG A 91 15.72 2.68 0.64
CA ARG A 91 17.02 2.96 -0.03
C ARG A 91 18.14 2.00 0.38
N GLY A 92 17.91 1.09 1.34
CA GLY A 92 18.91 0.16 1.83
C GLY A 92 20.00 0.81 2.71
N GLU A 93 19.77 2.01 3.22
CA GLU A 93 20.71 2.74 4.10
C GLU A 93 20.75 2.14 5.52
N ARG A 94 19.69 1.47 5.92
CA ARG A 94 19.59 0.70 7.16
C ARG A 94 18.56 -0.45 7.01
N PRO A 95 18.71 -1.54 7.80
CA PRO A 95 17.69 -2.60 7.82
C PRO A 95 16.39 -2.11 8.45
N GLY A 96 15.27 -2.69 8.01
CA GLY A 96 13.99 -2.55 8.68
C GLY A 96 13.99 -3.25 10.05
N PRO A 97 13.33 -2.69 11.07
CA PRO A 97 13.13 -3.39 12.33
C PRO A 97 12.19 -4.59 12.13
N PRO A 98 12.40 -5.70 12.87
CA PRO A 98 11.46 -6.82 12.84
C PRO A 98 10.15 -6.44 13.55
N PRO A 99 9.00 -6.97 13.11
CA PRO A 99 7.74 -6.81 13.81
C PRO A 99 7.76 -7.42 15.22
N ASP A 100 6.92 -6.89 16.10
CA ASP A 100 6.66 -7.51 17.41
C ASP A 100 5.57 -8.58 17.25
N PHE A 101 6.01 -9.82 17.04
CA PHE A 101 5.12 -10.94 16.75
C PHE A 101 4.49 -11.52 18.01
N SER A 102 3.17 -11.65 18.05
CA SER A 102 2.51 -12.69 18.83
C SER A 102 2.91 -14.09 18.35
N GLU A 103 2.63 -15.13 19.13
CA GLU A 103 2.93 -16.51 18.74
C GLU A 103 2.19 -16.90 17.45
N ALA A 104 0.91 -16.56 17.34
CA ALA A 104 0.09 -16.81 16.15
C ALA A 104 0.60 -16.04 14.92
N GLU A 105 1.03 -14.79 15.08
CA GLU A 105 1.59 -13.99 13.99
C GLU A 105 2.94 -14.56 13.52
N ARG A 106 3.76 -15.11 14.42
CA ARG A 106 5.02 -15.76 14.04
C ARG A 106 4.79 -16.98 13.15
N GLU A 107 3.80 -17.80 13.47
CA GLU A 107 3.42 -18.96 12.65
C GLU A 107 2.82 -18.54 11.30
N LEU A 108 1.97 -17.51 11.30
CA LEU A 108 1.40 -16.95 10.08
C LEU A 108 2.49 -16.39 9.19
N HIS A 109 3.37 -15.55 9.73
CA HIS A 109 4.49 -14.94 9.00
C HIS A 109 5.40 -15.99 8.37
N ALA A 110 5.76 -17.04 9.11
CA ALA A 110 6.58 -18.13 8.59
C ALA A 110 5.95 -18.83 7.37
N ARG A 111 4.62 -18.84 7.26
CA ARG A 111 3.90 -19.40 6.11
C ARG A 111 3.82 -18.44 4.94
N VAL A 112 3.43 -17.17 5.20
CA VAL A 112 3.16 -16.20 4.12
C VAL A 112 4.43 -15.59 3.56
N ALA A 113 5.47 -15.43 4.37
CA ALA A 113 6.77 -14.93 3.93
C ALA A 113 7.66 -16.03 3.31
N HIS A 114 7.20 -17.30 3.31
CA HIS A 114 7.98 -18.37 2.72
C HIS A 114 8.22 -18.17 1.23
N GLY A 115 9.47 -17.99 0.85
CA GLY A 115 9.88 -17.76 -0.53
C GLY A 115 9.76 -16.30 -1.00
N LEU A 116 9.34 -15.38 -0.13
CA LEU A 116 9.41 -13.95 -0.40
C LEU A 116 10.89 -13.53 -0.44
N LEU A 117 11.29 -12.90 -1.52
CA LEU A 117 12.66 -12.38 -1.68
C LEU A 117 12.75 -10.97 -1.08
N PRO A 118 13.89 -10.64 -0.44
CA PRO A 118 14.12 -9.28 0.04
C PRO A 118 14.04 -8.27 -1.11
N ALA A 119 13.36 -7.16 -0.88
CA ALA A 119 13.26 -6.07 -1.84
C ALA A 119 14.65 -5.47 -2.12
N PRO A 120 15.05 -5.31 -3.39
CA PRO A 120 16.26 -4.56 -3.72
C PRO A 120 16.11 -3.09 -3.27
N PRO A 121 17.21 -2.45 -2.85
CA PRO A 121 17.21 -1.02 -2.57
C PRO A 121 16.63 -0.21 -3.74
N ALA A 122 15.65 0.62 -3.44
CA ALA A 122 14.99 1.48 -4.42
C ALA A 122 15.20 2.95 -4.08
N ARG A 123 15.20 3.80 -5.11
CA ARG A 123 15.22 5.25 -4.88
C ARG A 123 13.89 5.72 -4.27
N VAL A 124 13.94 6.75 -3.48
CA VAL A 124 12.80 7.55 -3.04
C VAL A 124 13.10 8.98 -3.45
N ASP A 125 12.35 9.49 -4.40
CA ASP A 125 12.55 10.82 -4.98
C ASP A 125 11.91 11.92 -4.14
N VAL A 126 10.77 11.58 -3.51
CA VAL A 126 10.01 12.50 -2.66
C VAL A 126 9.72 11.82 -1.33
N GLU A 127 10.19 12.41 -0.25
CA GLU A 127 9.84 11.99 1.10
C GLU A 127 8.55 12.68 1.56
N LEU A 128 7.58 11.87 1.97
CA LEU A 128 6.30 12.32 2.52
C LEU A 128 6.37 12.30 4.06
N HIS A 129 5.56 13.14 4.71
CA HIS A 129 5.53 13.25 6.17
C HIS A 129 4.11 13.17 6.75
N GLY A 130 3.10 13.09 5.88
CA GLY A 130 1.69 13.15 6.23
C GLY A 130 1.15 14.58 6.25
N GLY A 131 0.02 14.74 5.60
CA GLY A 131 -0.63 16.04 5.44
C GLY A 131 -0.39 16.70 4.09
N GLU A 132 0.38 16.09 3.18
CA GLU A 132 0.51 16.55 1.81
C GLU A 132 -0.75 16.23 0.99
N ASP A 133 -1.06 17.11 0.06
CA ASP A 133 -2.03 16.88 -1.00
C ASP A 133 -1.27 16.56 -2.29
N LEU A 134 -1.50 15.36 -2.82
CA LEU A 134 -0.92 14.90 -4.08
C LEU A 134 -1.91 15.17 -5.21
N ASP A 135 -1.38 15.53 -6.37
CA ASP A 135 -2.14 15.69 -7.61
C ASP A 135 -2.43 14.30 -8.21
N ILE A 136 -3.42 13.62 -7.62
CA ILE A 136 -3.93 12.29 -7.98
C ILE A 136 -5.44 12.39 -7.97
N GLY A 137 -6.10 12.17 -9.12
CA GLY A 137 -7.53 12.38 -9.25
C GLY A 137 -7.93 13.83 -8.99
N GLU A 138 -8.97 14.01 -8.17
CA GLU A 138 -9.38 15.35 -7.70
C GLU A 138 -8.62 15.82 -6.45
N GLY A 139 -7.54 15.13 -6.11
CA GLY A 139 -6.70 15.35 -4.95
C GLY A 139 -6.64 14.13 -4.03
N ALA A 140 -5.44 13.80 -3.57
CA ALA A 140 -5.21 12.71 -2.62
C ALA A 140 -4.45 13.23 -1.39
N ARG A 141 -5.07 13.11 -0.23
CA ARG A 141 -4.46 13.45 1.05
C ARG A 141 -3.59 12.32 1.53
N VAL A 142 -2.33 12.59 1.81
CA VAL A 142 -1.42 11.66 2.49
C VAL A 142 -1.73 11.68 3.98
N LEU A 143 -1.99 10.52 4.56
CA LEU A 143 -2.21 10.34 6.00
C LEU A 143 -1.06 9.54 6.57
N HIS A 144 -0.33 10.08 7.55
CA HIS A 144 0.64 9.31 8.31
C HIS A 144 -0.10 8.42 9.32
N VAL A 145 0.05 7.12 9.17
CA VAL A 145 -0.69 6.08 9.93
C VAL A 145 0.28 5.05 10.51
N PRO A 146 1.17 5.50 11.42
CA PRO A 146 2.25 4.67 11.93
C PRO A 146 1.74 3.54 12.82
N GLY A 147 2.59 2.51 12.96
CA GLY A 147 2.35 1.37 13.85
C GLY A 147 2.60 0.05 13.14
N HIS A 148 2.10 -0.14 11.93
CA HIS A 148 2.54 -1.28 11.10
C HIS A 148 4.03 -1.11 10.75
N THR A 149 4.40 0.04 10.18
CA THR A 149 5.78 0.56 10.21
C THR A 149 5.78 1.98 10.79
N ASP A 150 6.96 2.55 11.05
CA ASP A 150 7.06 3.94 11.49
C ASP A 150 6.68 4.93 10.39
N GLY A 151 6.84 4.53 9.12
CA GLY A 151 6.54 5.33 7.95
C GLY A 151 5.29 4.88 7.19
N SER A 152 4.42 4.07 7.79
CA SER A 152 3.16 3.69 7.12
C SER A 152 2.32 4.90 6.78
N ILE A 153 1.87 4.97 5.53
CA ILE A 153 0.94 5.98 5.04
C ILE A 153 -0.31 5.35 4.42
N ALA A 154 -1.38 6.11 4.48
CA ALA A 154 -2.59 5.86 3.72
C ALA A 154 -2.84 7.02 2.75
N LEU A 155 -3.53 6.75 1.65
CA LEU A 155 -3.99 7.76 0.70
C LEU A 155 -5.51 7.87 0.77
N HIS A 156 -6.00 9.07 1.02
CA HIS A 156 -7.44 9.37 0.99
C HIS A 156 -7.72 10.30 -0.19
N LEU A 157 -8.35 9.75 -1.23
CA LEU A 157 -8.71 10.50 -2.43
C LEU A 157 -10.05 11.25 -2.22
N ALA A 158 -10.16 12.42 -2.83
CA ALA A 158 -11.38 13.23 -2.82
C ALA A 158 -12.62 12.46 -3.35
N ASP A 159 -12.42 11.49 -4.24
CA ASP A 159 -13.45 10.57 -4.76
C ASP A 159 -13.93 9.54 -3.72
N ARG A 160 -13.68 9.77 -2.42
CA ARG A 160 -14.06 8.90 -1.30
C ARG A 160 -13.45 7.51 -1.36
N MET A 161 -12.20 7.43 -1.86
CA MET A 161 -11.41 6.20 -1.88
C MET A 161 -10.28 6.27 -0.86
N LEU A 162 -10.00 5.13 -0.23
CA LEU A 162 -8.95 5.01 0.78
C LEU A 162 -8.04 3.83 0.45
N PHE A 163 -6.74 4.08 0.40
CA PHE A 163 -5.72 3.05 0.34
C PHE A 163 -5.01 3.01 1.69
N THR A 164 -5.10 1.89 2.38
CA THR A 164 -4.68 1.80 3.80
C THR A 164 -3.28 1.21 3.98
N GLY A 165 -2.67 0.67 2.90
CA GLY A 165 -1.56 -0.24 3.07
C GLY A 165 -1.97 -1.38 4.03
N ASP A 166 -1.07 -1.76 4.90
CA ASP A 166 -1.25 -2.87 5.83
C ASP A 166 -1.76 -2.48 7.22
N VAL A 167 -2.19 -1.22 7.39
CA VAL A 167 -2.84 -0.80 8.65
C VAL A 167 -4.17 -1.53 8.83
N ILE A 168 -4.88 -1.75 7.73
CA ILE A 168 -6.12 -2.52 7.67
C ILE A 168 -5.95 -3.63 6.64
N ALA A 169 -6.40 -4.83 6.99
CA ALA A 169 -6.43 -5.98 6.09
C ALA A 169 -7.83 -6.60 6.05
N GLU A 170 -8.10 -7.34 4.99
CA GLU A 170 -9.30 -8.17 4.88
C GLU A 170 -8.88 -9.64 4.82
N HIS A 171 -9.62 -10.51 5.51
CA HIS A 171 -9.45 -11.96 5.43
C HIS A 171 -10.78 -12.68 5.65
N GLY A 172 -11.19 -13.47 4.66
CA GLY A 172 -12.40 -14.29 4.75
C GLY A 172 -13.70 -13.51 4.89
N GLY A 173 -13.78 -12.29 4.37
CA GLY A 173 -14.93 -11.40 4.49
C GLY A 173 -14.89 -10.47 5.70
N GLU A 174 -13.93 -10.64 6.58
CA GLU A 174 -13.74 -9.80 7.77
C GLU A 174 -12.63 -8.79 7.58
N VAL A 175 -12.91 -7.55 7.96
CA VAL A 175 -11.91 -6.46 7.96
C VAL A 175 -11.36 -6.33 9.37
N MET A 176 -10.04 -6.19 9.48
CA MET A 176 -9.36 -6.20 10.77
C MET A 176 -8.09 -5.33 10.76
N LEU A 177 -7.53 -5.12 11.93
CA LEU A 177 -6.17 -4.59 12.05
C LEU A 177 -5.19 -5.52 11.33
N GLY A 178 -4.36 -4.96 10.44
CA GLY A 178 -3.33 -5.73 9.76
C GLY A 178 -2.36 -6.38 10.73
N PRO A 179 -1.82 -7.56 10.41
CA PRO A 179 -0.85 -8.26 11.25
C PRO A 179 0.56 -7.67 11.12
N PHE A 180 1.51 -8.19 11.92
CA PHE A 180 2.96 -7.93 11.81
C PHE A 180 3.36 -6.48 12.09
N ASN A 181 2.72 -5.87 13.09
CA ASN A 181 2.97 -4.47 13.46
C ASN A 181 4.29 -4.31 14.24
N LEU A 182 4.97 -3.19 14.01
CA LEU A 182 6.09 -2.76 14.87
C LEU A 182 5.59 -2.27 16.23
N ASP A 183 4.40 -1.66 16.23
CA ASP A 183 3.72 -1.13 17.41
C ASP A 183 2.20 -1.32 17.21
N ARG A 184 1.65 -2.34 17.85
CA ARG A 184 0.25 -2.72 17.69
C ARG A 184 -0.72 -1.65 18.19
N ASP A 185 -0.37 -0.96 19.27
CA ASP A 185 -1.24 0.07 19.87
C ASP A 185 -1.31 1.30 18.96
N ARG A 186 -0.18 1.70 18.37
CA ARG A 186 -0.12 2.78 17.36
C ARG A 186 -0.87 2.37 16.08
N ALA A 187 -0.70 1.14 15.60
CA ALA A 187 -1.42 0.63 14.44
C ALA A 187 -2.93 0.64 14.68
N ALA A 188 -3.39 0.21 15.85
CA ALA A 188 -4.80 0.27 16.22
C ALA A 188 -5.32 1.71 16.32
N ALA A 189 -4.52 2.67 16.79
CA ALA A 189 -4.88 4.08 16.78
C ALA A 189 -4.99 4.62 15.35
N SER A 190 -4.05 4.25 14.47
CA SER A 190 -4.08 4.59 13.05
C SER A 190 -5.31 3.98 12.34
N MET A 191 -5.62 2.71 12.62
CA MET A 191 -6.83 2.07 12.09
C MET A 191 -8.10 2.83 12.48
N ARG A 192 -8.24 3.24 13.77
CA ARG A 192 -9.40 4.02 14.22
C ARG A 192 -9.51 5.37 13.52
N LEU A 193 -8.37 6.03 13.24
CA LEU A 193 -8.34 7.27 12.46
C LEU A 193 -8.89 7.03 11.05
N LEU A 194 -8.42 5.99 10.37
CA LEU A 194 -8.89 5.64 9.03
C LEU A 194 -10.37 5.22 9.01
N ALA A 195 -10.81 4.49 10.02
CA ALA A 195 -12.20 4.02 10.15
C ALA A 195 -13.22 5.16 10.36
N ALA A 196 -12.76 6.32 10.80
CA ALA A 196 -13.61 7.51 10.98
C ALA A 196 -13.84 8.30 9.68
N LEU A 197 -13.11 7.97 8.61
CA LEU A 197 -13.22 8.68 7.32
C LEU A 197 -14.52 8.32 6.60
N ASP A 198 -15.04 9.30 5.84
CA ASP A 198 -16.18 9.08 4.95
C ASP A 198 -15.69 8.57 3.61
N VAL A 199 -15.71 7.25 3.42
CA VAL A 199 -15.21 6.58 2.23
C VAL A 199 -16.24 5.60 1.67
N ASP A 200 -16.23 5.42 0.37
CA ASP A 200 -17.09 4.48 -0.33
C ASP A 200 -16.32 3.23 -0.78
N ILE A 201 -15.04 3.41 -1.10
CA ILE A 201 -14.14 2.32 -1.47
C ILE A 201 -12.96 2.32 -0.50
N ALA A 202 -12.58 1.14 0.00
CA ALA A 202 -11.37 0.94 0.79
C ALA A 202 -10.52 -0.18 0.19
N CYS A 203 -9.25 0.13 -0.06
CA CYS A 203 -8.25 -0.72 -0.67
C CYS A 203 -7.18 -1.06 0.37
N PHE A 204 -6.92 -2.34 0.56
CA PHE A 204 -6.00 -2.87 1.56
C PHE A 204 -4.73 -3.42 0.90
N GLY A 205 -3.64 -3.57 1.63
CA GLY A 205 -2.46 -4.25 1.14
C GLY A 205 -2.69 -5.76 0.94
N HIS A 206 -3.60 -6.34 1.72
CA HIS A 206 -3.99 -7.75 1.65
C HIS A 206 -5.50 -7.92 1.76
N GLY A 207 -6.03 -8.90 1.01
CA GLY A 207 -7.45 -9.26 1.01
C GLY A 207 -8.28 -8.49 -0.02
N ASP A 208 -9.60 -8.67 0.04
CA ASP A 208 -10.51 -8.05 -0.90
C ASP A 208 -10.81 -6.59 -0.55
N ALA A 209 -10.76 -5.72 -1.55
CA ALA A 209 -11.18 -4.33 -1.38
C ALA A 209 -12.68 -4.26 -1.06
N LEU A 210 -13.07 -3.28 -0.26
CA LEU A 210 -14.47 -2.94 -0.06
C LEU A 210 -14.90 -1.97 -1.15
N VAL A 211 -15.89 -2.36 -1.95
CA VAL A 211 -16.46 -1.52 -3.01
C VAL A 211 -17.92 -1.23 -2.68
N GLY A 212 -18.20 0.05 -2.41
CA GLY A 212 -19.51 0.50 -1.93
C GLY A 212 -19.68 0.35 -0.42
N GLY A 213 -20.00 1.44 0.27
CA GLY A 213 -20.30 1.45 1.70
C GLY A 213 -19.12 1.13 2.62
N ALA A 214 -17.87 1.29 2.17
CA ALA A 214 -16.68 0.93 2.92
C ALA A 214 -16.62 1.62 4.28
N GLY A 215 -16.95 2.92 4.35
CA GLY A 215 -16.94 3.68 5.61
C GLY A 215 -17.90 3.12 6.67
N GLU A 216 -19.03 2.54 6.30
CA GLU A 216 -19.92 1.88 7.24
C GLU A 216 -19.26 0.63 7.83
N ARG A 217 -18.66 -0.21 6.99
CA ARG A 217 -17.96 -1.43 7.43
C ARG A 217 -16.74 -1.11 8.30
N LEU A 218 -15.96 -0.08 7.93
CA LEU A 218 -14.79 0.34 8.69
C LEU A 218 -15.14 0.86 10.08
N ARG A 219 -16.26 1.58 10.24
CA ARG A 219 -16.70 2.06 11.56
C ARG A 219 -17.04 0.96 12.57
N HIS A 220 -17.27 -0.25 12.12
CA HIS A 220 -17.50 -1.41 12.99
C HIS A 220 -16.20 -2.12 13.43
N LEU A 221 -15.02 -1.64 13.00
CA LEU A 221 -13.74 -2.19 13.45
C LEU A 221 -13.53 -1.86 14.94
N HIS A 222 -13.44 -2.90 15.71
CA HIS A 222 -13.05 -2.84 17.12
C HIS A 222 -11.57 -3.25 17.19
N GLY A 223 -10.73 -2.31 17.61
CA GLY A 223 -9.28 -2.54 17.78
C GLY A 223 -8.96 -3.36 19.02
#